data_d3c40f94efc8b53b568c5e153303801e
#
_entry.id   d3c40f94efc8b53b568c5e153303801e
#
_cell.length_a   1.000
_cell.length_b   1.000
_cell.length_c   1.000
_cell.angle_alpha   90.00
_cell.angle_beta   90.00
_cell.angle_gamma   90.00
#
_symmetry.space_group_name_H-M   'P 1'
#
loop_
_entity.id
_entity.type
_entity.pdbx_description
1 polymer ?
#
loop_
_entity_poly.entity_id
_entity_poly.type
_entity_poly.pdbx_seq_one_letter_code
_entity_poly.pdbx_strand_id
1 'polypeptide(L)'
;MHAPRTRVQRRPVHGVLLLDKPLGLSSNQALQKAKWLLRAEKAGHTGTLDPLATGVLPICFGAATKFSQLHLDADKTYETTVRLGVRTSTADAEGEVIDTRPVNCTPGQVVEVLEQFMGPIRQVPPMHSALKKDGKALYEYAREGETVEREPREVTIHELELLDLQLQGEAPFLRLRVTCSKGTYIRTLGEDIAEALGCGGHLVALRRVATGSFGQGQCVTLDGLESLDETARPTRLQPVETLLAGHAAVTLDAENAGRFLSGLRRRGSWPDTDQVAVYGSQPRALLGTAHVKAGELIPGRLLSPIEIQQILESQP
;
A
#
# COMPACT_ATOMS: atom_id res chain seq x y z
N MET A 1 -17.14 -20.25 34.00
CA MET A 1 -15.99 -19.46 34.49
C MET A 1 -15.16 -19.04 33.27
N HIS A 2 -15.16 -17.76 32.86
CA HIS A 2 -14.28 -17.28 31.82
C HIS A 2 -12.89 -17.09 32.43
N ALA A 3 -11.90 -17.79 31.87
CA ALA A 3 -10.50 -17.57 32.25
C ALA A 3 -10.14 -16.09 32.02
N PRO A 4 -9.38 -15.46 32.94
CA PRO A 4 -9.00 -14.07 32.79
C PRO A 4 -8.16 -13.92 31.50
N ARG A 5 -8.61 -13.09 30.58
CA ARG A 5 -7.83 -12.74 29.39
C ARG A 5 -6.54 -12.06 29.85
N THR A 6 -5.43 -12.77 29.79
CA THR A 6 -4.10 -12.22 30.09
C THR A 6 -3.87 -11.07 29.13
N ARG A 7 -3.77 -9.86 29.67
CA ARG A 7 -3.51 -8.65 28.88
C ARG A 7 -2.09 -8.78 28.32
N VAL A 8 -1.95 -8.95 27.00
CA VAL A 8 -0.67 -9.01 26.32
C VAL A 8 0.06 -7.70 26.59
N GLN A 9 1.23 -7.77 27.25
CA GLN A 9 2.09 -6.61 27.44
C GLN A 9 2.65 -6.19 26.08
N ARG A 10 2.34 -4.96 25.67
CA ARG A 10 2.84 -4.38 24.44
C ARG A 10 4.17 -3.70 24.68
N ARG A 11 4.98 -3.60 23.63
CA ARG A 11 6.31 -2.98 23.66
C ARG A 11 6.51 -2.03 22.48
N PRO A 12 7.40 -1.05 22.58
CA PRO A 12 7.83 -0.26 21.43
C PRO A 12 8.52 -1.19 20.41
N VAL A 13 8.04 -1.16 19.17
CA VAL A 13 8.61 -1.88 18.03
C VAL A 13 8.69 -0.88 16.91
N HIS A 14 9.85 -0.79 16.26
CA HIS A 14 10.10 0.17 15.18
C HIS A 14 10.59 -0.55 13.93
N GLY A 15 10.07 -0.16 12.76
CA GLY A 15 10.46 -0.74 11.49
C GLY A 15 9.28 -1.00 10.56
N VAL A 16 9.55 -1.65 9.44
CA VAL A 16 8.57 -1.96 8.39
C VAL A 16 8.52 -3.46 8.17
N LEU A 17 7.35 -4.07 8.35
CA LEU A 17 7.10 -5.45 7.96
C LEU A 17 6.53 -5.45 6.54
N LEU A 18 7.17 -6.15 5.62
CA LEU A 18 6.61 -6.43 4.32
C LEU A 18 5.79 -7.72 4.43
N LEU A 19 4.47 -7.56 4.57
CA LEU A 19 3.56 -8.69 4.73
C LEU A 19 3.05 -9.14 3.37
N ASP A 20 3.11 -10.45 3.09
CA ASP A 20 2.29 -11.07 2.05
C ASP A 20 0.89 -11.29 2.64
N LYS A 21 -0.03 -10.36 2.35
CA LYS A 21 -1.40 -10.43 2.88
C LYS A 21 -2.12 -11.64 2.28
N PRO A 22 -2.64 -12.55 3.09
CA PRO A 22 -3.41 -13.68 2.58
C PRO A 22 -4.78 -13.25 2.07
N LEU A 23 -5.40 -14.13 1.29
CA LEU A 23 -6.78 -14.04 0.86
C LEU A 23 -7.74 -14.02 2.06
N GLY A 24 -8.87 -13.31 1.93
CA GLY A 24 -9.99 -13.32 2.89
C GLY A 24 -9.83 -12.39 4.08
N LEU A 25 -8.64 -11.85 4.37
CA LEU A 25 -8.45 -10.86 5.42
C LEU A 25 -8.49 -9.44 4.84
N SER A 26 -9.14 -8.52 5.54
CA SER A 26 -8.95 -7.10 5.28
C SER A 26 -7.53 -6.66 5.68
N SER A 27 -7.03 -5.56 5.11
CA SER A 27 -5.73 -4.99 5.49
C SER A 27 -5.63 -4.71 6.99
N ASN A 28 -6.72 -4.24 7.62
CA ASN A 28 -6.73 -3.99 9.05
C ASN A 28 -6.67 -5.29 9.88
N GLN A 29 -7.39 -6.33 9.48
CA GLN A 29 -7.31 -7.63 10.18
C GLN A 29 -5.90 -8.23 10.10
N ALA A 30 -5.26 -8.18 8.92
CA ALA A 30 -3.89 -8.62 8.73
C ALA A 30 -2.89 -7.79 9.57
N LEU A 31 -3.06 -6.46 9.61
CA LEU A 31 -2.29 -5.55 10.46
C LEU A 31 -2.45 -5.90 11.94
N GLN A 32 -3.68 -6.12 12.42
CA GLN A 32 -3.91 -6.43 13.83
C GLN A 32 -3.30 -7.78 14.23
N LYS A 33 -3.33 -8.80 13.34
CA LYS A 33 -2.65 -10.08 13.59
C LYS A 33 -1.13 -9.89 13.65
N ALA A 34 -0.52 -9.17 12.71
CA ALA A 34 0.91 -8.88 12.72
C ALA A 34 1.33 -8.06 13.96
N LYS A 35 0.52 -7.05 14.32
CA LYS A 35 0.71 -6.24 15.53
C LYS A 35 0.65 -7.08 16.82
N TRP A 36 -0.23 -8.04 16.88
CA TRP A 36 -0.34 -8.96 18.00
C TRP A 36 0.87 -9.89 18.10
N LEU A 37 1.30 -10.49 16.97
CA LEU A 37 2.47 -11.37 16.90
C LEU A 37 3.76 -10.68 17.36
N LEU A 38 3.94 -9.39 17.01
CA LEU A 38 5.09 -8.57 17.42
C LEU A 38 4.92 -7.89 18.78
N ARG A 39 3.76 -8.03 19.43
CA ARG A 39 3.37 -7.31 20.65
C ARG A 39 3.55 -5.80 20.55
N ALA A 40 3.39 -5.23 19.35
CA ALA A 40 3.65 -3.84 19.09
C ALA A 40 2.58 -2.90 19.66
N GLU A 41 3.00 -1.74 20.18
CA GLU A 41 2.10 -0.70 20.68
C GLU A 41 1.37 0.03 19.55
N LYS A 42 2.09 0.32 18.45
CA LYS A 42 1.60 1.14 17.35
C LYS A 42 1.93 0.51 16.00
N ALA A 43 0.94 0.47 15.11
CA ALA A 43 1.14 0.05 13.72
C ALA A 43 0.15 0.77 12.79
N GLY A 44 0.52 0.87 11.51
CA GLY A 44 -0.30 1.38 10.41
C GLY A 44 0.18 0.74 9.10
N HIS A 45 -0.68 0.63 8.07
CA HIS A 45 -0.27 0.11 6.76
C HIS A 45 -0.22 1.22 5.71
N THR A 46 0.53 0.98 4.63
CA THR A 46 0.65 1.89 3.50
C THR A 46 -0.15 1.36 2.30
N GLY A 47 -1.41 1.76 2.22
CA GLY A 47 -2.32 1.38 1.13
C GLY A 47 -3.14 0.12 1.40
N THR A 48 -4.44 0.28 1.36
CA THR A 48 -5.42 -0.78 1.59
C THR A 48 -5.41 -1.81 0.47
N LEU A 49 -5.60 -3.08 0.84
CA LEU A 49 -5.98 -4.19 -0.03
C LEU A 49 -7.34 -4.71 0.43
N ASP A 50 -8.23 -4.97 -0.51
CA ASP A 50 -9.53 -5.59 -0.25
C ASP A 50 -9.36 -7.03 0.26
N PRO A 51 -10.39 -7.67 0.85
CA PRO A 51 -10.29 -9.06 1.30
C PRO A 51 -9.93 -10.05 0.19
N LEU A 52 -10.47 -9.87 -1.02
CA LEU A 52 -10.13 -10.64 -2.22
C LEU A 52 -8.66 -10.47 -2.64
N ALA A 53 -8.07 -9.31 -2.39
CA ALA A 53 -6.72 -9.01 -2.83
C ALA A 53 -5.67 -9.62 -1.90
N THR A 54 -4.59 -10.12 -2.48
CA THR A 54 -3.42 -10.68 -1.79
C THR A 54 -2.15 -9.87 -2.08
N GLY A 55 -1.03 -10.23 -1.43
CA GLY A 55 0.29 -9.72 -1.79
C GLY A 55 0.82 -8.61 -0.90
N VAL A 56 1.70 -7.80 -1.43
CA VAL A 56 2.56 -6.86 -0.70
C VAL A 56 1.75 -5.83 0.08
N LEU A 57 1.79 -5.92 1.40
CA LEU A 57 1.18 -4.97 2.34
C LEU A 57 2.24 -4.50 3.33
N PRO A 58 2.88 -3.33 3.11
CA PRO A 58 3.82 -2.79 4.08
C PRO A 58 3.09 -2.33 5.34
N ILE A 59 3.55 -2.82 6.49
CA ILE A 59 3.03 -2.45 7.81
C ILE A 59 4.14 -1.71 8.55
N CYS A 60 3.90 -0.44 8.87
CA CYS A 60 4.80 0.41 9.62
C CYS A 60 4.54 0.26 11.11
N PHE A 61 5.59 0.04 11.90
CA PHE A 61 5.54 -0.06 13.37
C PHE A 61 6.24 1.13 14.04
N GLY A 62 5.66 1.62 15.13
CA GLY A 62 6.23 2.67 15.95
C GLY A 62 6.65 3.91 15.15
N ALA A 63 7.93 4.26 15.18
CA ALA A 63 8.50 5.41 14.48
C ALA A 63 8.25 5.41 12.97
N ALA A 64 8.24 4.23 12.32
CA ALA A 64 7.96 4.11 10.88
C ALA A 64 6.59 4.67 10.49
N THR A 65 5.61 4.69 11.40
CA THR A 65 4.28 5.26 11.12
C THR A 65 4.31 6.76 10.80
N LYS A 66 5.36 7.48 11.20
CA LYS A 66 5.53 8.90 10.89
C LYS A 66 5.82 9.15 9.41
N PHE A 67 6.39 8.15 8.73
CA PHE A 67 6.84 8.22 7.33
C PHE A 67 5.93 7.41 6.38
N SER A 68 4.89 6.76 6.90
CA SER A 68 3.99 5.91 6.10
C SER A 68 3.34 6.64 4.93
N GLN A 69 3.06 7.96 5.07
CA GLN A 69 2.48 8.77 4.01
C GLN A 69 3.37 8.86 2.77
N LEU A 70 4.69 8.90 2.93
CA LEU A 70 5.65 8.97 1.82
C LEU A 70 5.53 7.74 0.89
N HIS A 71 5.19 6.58 1.45
CA HIS A 71 5.04 5.34 0.70
C HIS A 71 3.62 5.16 0.13
N LEU A 72 2.62 5.83 0.69
CA LEU A 72 1.24 5.80 0.15
C LEU A 72 1.18 6.33 -1.28
N ASP A 73 2.05 7.27 -1.63
CA ASP A 73 2.09 7.92 -2.93
C ASP A 73 2.87 7.13 -4.00
N ALA A 74 3.59 6.09 -3.60
CA ALA A 74 4.34 5.24 -4.53
C ALA A 74 3.42 4.52 -5.54
N ASP A 75 3.92 4.24 -6.74
CA ASP A 75 3.26 3.41 -7.73
C ASP A 75 3.11 1.97 -7.24
N LYS A 76 2.11 1.26 -7.75
CA LYS A 76 1.81 -0.12 -7.40
C LYS A 76 1.75 -0.98 -8.65
N THR A 77 2.23 -2.22 -8.52
CA THR A 77 2.09 -3.22 -9.57
C THR A 77 1.20 -4.36 -9.06
N TYR A 78 0.25 -4.73 -9.89
CA TYR A 78 -0.72 -5.79 -9.62
C TYR A 78 -0.69 -6.85 -10.70
N GLU A 79 -0.95 -8.11 -10.32
CA GLU A 79 -1.45 -9.13 -11.23
C GLU A 79 -2.92 -9.38 -10.91
N THR A 80 -3.76 -9.45 -11.94
CA THR A 80 -5.19 -9.64 -11.80
C THR A 80 -5.74 -10.56 -12.87
N THR A 81 -6.83 -11.26 -12.53
CA THR A 81 -7.63 -12.02 -13.49
C THR A 81 -9.02 -11.43 -13.55
N VAL A 82 -9.41 -11.00 -14.73
CA VAL A 82 -10.75 -10.48 -15.06
C VAL A 82 -11.55 -11.60 -15.73
N ARG A 83 -12.60 -12.10 -15.10
CA ARG A 83 -13.59 -12.97 -15.73
C ARG A 83 -14.47 -12.12 -16.65
N LEU A 84 -14.56 -12.55 -17.90
CA LEU A 84 -15.38 -11.90 -18.91
C LEU A 84 -16.80 -12.50 -18.94
N GLY A 85 -17.76 -11.70 -19.42
CA GLY A 85 -19.14 -12.12 -19.65
C GLY A 85 -20.04 -12.08 -18.41
N VAL A 86 -19.50 -11.75 -17.22
CA VAL A 86 -20.28 -11.70 -15.98
C VAL A 86 -19.91 -10.45 -15.20
N ARG A 87 -20.89 -9.59 -14.89
CA ARG A 87 -20.72 -8.42 -14.03
C ARG A 87 -21.26 -8.70 -12.63
N THR A 88 -20.62 -8.13 -11.64
CA THR A 88 -21.03 -8.23 -10.23
C THR A 88 -21.23 -6.85 -9.60
N SER A 89 -21.96 -6.79 -8.51
CA SER A 89 -22.28 -5.53 -7.80
C SER A 89 -21.07 -4.82 -7.21
N THR A 90 -19.95 -5.54 -6.99
CA THR A 90 -18.71 -5.01 -6.42
C THR A 90 -17.56 -4.92 -7.44
N ALA A 91 -17.79 -5.33 -8.69
CA ALA A 91 -16.79 -5.51 -9.74
C ALA A 91 -15.71 -6.54 -9.39
N ASP A 92 -15.96 -7.42 -8.43
CA ASP A 92 -15.12 -8.56 -8.03
C ASP A 92 -15.99 -9.78 -7.66
N ALA A 93 -15.34 -10.90 -7.32
CA ALA A 93 -16.02 -12.17 -7.04
C ALA A 93 -16.76 -12.19 -5.68
N GLU A 94 -16.68 -11.15 -4.86
CA GLU A 94 -17.41 -11.03 -3.59
C GLU A 94 -18.83 -10.48 -3.79
N GLY A 95 -19.11 -9.86 -4.96
CA GLY A 95 -20.42 -9.28 -5.29
C GLY A 95 -21.41 -10.28 -5.90
N GLU A 96 -22.69 -9.92 -5.81
CA GLU A 96 -23.75 -10.66 -6.50
C GLU A 96 -23.70 -10.42 -8.01
N VAL A 97 -24.04 -11.44 -8.81
CA VAL A 97 -24.12 -11.33 -10.27
C VAL A 97 -25.29 -10.41 -10.62
N ILE A 98 -25.03 -9.35 -11.39
CA ILE A 98 -26.02 -8.35 -11.81
C ILE A 98 -26.29 -8.37 -13.31
N ASP A 99 -25.36 -8.92 -14.13
CA ASP A 99 -25.51 -9.00 -15.58
C ASP A 99 -24.65 -10.14 -16.15
N THR A 100 -25.13 -10.76 -17.23
CA THR A 100 -24.40 -11.80 -17.95
C THR A 100 -24.56 -11.59 -19.45
N ARG A 101 -23.44 -11.53 -20.18
CA ARG A 101 -23.39 -11.29 -21.63
C ARG A 101 -22.49 -12.31 -22.33
N PRO A 102 -22.72 -12.63 -23.61
CA PRO A 102 -21.81 -13.47 -24.37
C PRO A 102 -20.46 -12.76 -24.61
N VAL A 103 -19.39 -13.56 -24.65
CA VAL A 103 -18.04 -13.07 -24.98
C VAL A 103 -17.77 -13.35 -26.44
N ASN A 104 -17.82 -12.33 -27.27
CA ASN A 104 -17.66 -12.42 -28.72
C ASN A 104 -16.44 -11.65 -29.25
N CYS A 105 -15.63 -11.08 -28.37
CA CYS A 105 -14.43 -10.36 -28.76
C CYS A 105 -13.32 -11.30 -29.26
N THR A 106 -12.46 -10.74 -30.11
CA THR A 106 -11.27 -11.42 -30.66
C THR A 106 -10.00 -11.05 -29.88
N PRO A 107 -8.93 -11.85 -29.96
CA PRO A 107 -7.64 -11.46 -29.36
C PRO A 107 -7.13 -10.11 -29.84
N GLY A 108 -7.32 -9.75 -31.14
CA GLY A 108 -6.95 -8.45 -31.67
C GLY A 108 -7.69 -7.30 -31.00
N GLN A 109 -9.00 -7.42 -30.81
CA GLN A 109 -9.81 -6.42 -30.10
C GLN A 109 -9.38 -6.27 -28.63
N VAL A 110 -8.95 -7.34 -27.97
CA VAL A 110 -8.41 -7.25 -26.62
C VAL A 110 -7.17 -6.36 -26.59
N VAL A 111 -6.22 -6.56 -27.51
CA VAL A 111 -5.01 -5.74 -27.59
C VAL A 111 -5.37 -4.27 -27.84
N GLU A 112 -6.24 -3.99 -28.83
CA GLU A 112 -6.68 -2.64 -29.15
C GLU A 112 -7.37 -1.94 -27.97
N VAL A 113 -8.18 -2.66 -27.20
CA VAL A 113 -8.83 -2.11 -26.01
C VAL A 113 -7.80 -1.82 -24.91
N LEU A 114 -6.86 -2.75 -24.63
CA LEU A 114 -5.84 -2.54 -23.60
C LEU A 114 -4.98 -1.29 -23.90
N GLU A 115 -4.66 -1.01 -25.16
CA GLU A 115 -3.92 0.20 -25.54
C GLU A 115 -4.67 1.49 -25.18
N GLN A 116 -6.01 1.49 -25.19
CA GLN A 116 -6.80 2.67 -24.82
C GLN A 116 -6.78 2.99 -23.32
N PHE A 117 -6.40 2.02 -22.47
CA PHE A 117 -6.27 2.22 -21.04
C PHE A 117 -4.86 2.55 -20.57
N MET A 118 -3.91 2.72 -21.49
CA MET A 118 -2.55 3.16 -21.18
C MET A 118 -2.47 4.68 -20.96
N GLY A 119 -1.61 5.12 -20.04
CA GLY A 119 -1.41 6.53 -19.73
C GLY A 119 -2.48 7.09 -18.77
N PRO A 120 -2.77 8.41 -18.84
CA PRO A 120 -3.78 9.05 -17.99
C PRO A 120 -5.20 8.59 -18.37
N ILE A 121 -5.94 8.08 -17.39
CA ILE A 121 -7.35 7.70 -17.52
C ILE A 121 -8.18 8.31 -16.41
N ARG A 122 -9.49 8.39 -16.61
CA ARG A 122 -10.45 8.85 -15.59
C ARG A 122 -11.26 7.68 -15.07
N GLN A 123 -11.23 7.46 -13.77
CA GLN A 123 -12.02 6.42 -13.09
C GLN A 123 -13.02 7.02 -12.13
N VAL A 124 -14.25 6.51 -12.12
CA VAL A 124 -15.21 6.74 -11.04
C VAL A 124 -14.89 5.75 -9.92
N PRO A 125 -14.49 6.21 -8.72
CA PRO A 125 -14.20 5.30 -7.61
C PRO A 125 -15.38 4.40 -7.28
N PRO A 126 -15.17 3.10 -6.96
CA PRO A 126 -16.28 2.21 -6.63
C PRO A 126 -16.93 2.59 -5.28
N MET A 127 -18.23 2.29 -5.12
CA MET A 127 -18.94 2.47 -3.84
C MET A 127 -18.28 1.67 -2.70
N HIS A 128 -17.79 0.48 -3.01
CA HIS A 128 -17.05 -0.35 -2.06
C HIS A 128 -15.58 0.11 -1.93
N SER A 129 -15.37 1.34 -1.43
CA SER A 129 -14.05 1.92 -1.20
C SER A 129 -13.95 2.64 0.15
N ALA A 130 -12.72 2.84 0.63
CA ALA A 130 -12.44 3.57 1.87
C ALA A 130 -12.42 5.11 1.70
N LEU A 131 -12.72 5.62 0.50
CA LEU A 131 -12.88 7.04 0.28
C LEU A 131 -14.02 7.58 1.13
N LYS A 132 -13.83 8.78 1.67
CA LYS A 132 -14.85 9.43 2.50
C LYS A 132 -15.61 10.50 1.73
N LYS A 133 -16.94 10.50 1.93
CA LYS A 133 -17.83 11.61 1.58
C LYS A 133 -18.57 12.02 2.84
N ASP A 134 -18.57 13.31 3.17
CA ASP A 134 -19.20 13.87 4.37
C ASP A 134 -18.77 13.18 5.68
N GLY A 135 -17.47 12.77 5.75
CA GLY A 135 -16.88 12.12 6.91
C GLY A 135 -17.11 10.61 7.04
N LYS A 136 -18.05 10.03 6.25
CA LYS A 136 -18.40 8.59 6.23
C LYS A 136 -17.74 7.92 5.02
N ALA A 137 -17.24 6.68 5.17
CA ALA A 137 -16.62 5.95 4.07
C ALA A 137 -17.66 5.46 3.06
N LEU A 138 -17.31 5.41 1.76
CA LEU A 138 -18.25 5.01 0.70
C LEU A 138 -18.79 3.59 0.91
N TYR A 139 -17.96 2.66 1.39
CA TYR A 139 -18.41 1.29 1.68
C TYR A 139 -19.46 1.22 2.79
N GLU A 140 -19.55 2.21 3.69
CA GLU A 140 -20.59 2.28 4.73
C GLU A 140 -21.93 2.65 4.11
N TYR A 141 -21.94 3.63 3.18
CA TYR A 141 -23.13 3.95 2.38
C TYR A 141 -23.60 2.73 1.55
N ALA A 142 -22.67 2.05 0.89
CA ALA A 142 -23.00 0.86 0.09
C ALA A 142 -23.66 -0.25 0.92
N ARG A 143 -23.22 -0.47 2.16
CA ARG A 143 -23.82 -1.44 3.09
C ARG A 143 -25.24 -1.07 3.54
N GLU A 144 -25.55 0.22 3.56
CA GLU A 144 -26.88 0.75 3.86
C GLU A 144 -27.78 0.77 2.61
N GLY A 145 -27.27 0.31 1.45
CA GLY A 145 -28.01 0.35 0.17
C GLY A 145 -28.07 1.73 -0.47
N GLU A 146 -27.30 2.69 0.05
CA GLU A 146 -27.25 4.05 -0.47
C GLU A 146 -26.16 4.19 -1.55
N THR A 147 -26.51 4.84 -2.67
CA THR A 147 -25.58 5.23 -3.72
C THR A 147 -25.35 6.72 -3.63
N VAL A 148 -24.07 7.13 -3.53
CA VAL A 148 -23.67 8.55 -3.55
C VAL A 148 -22.91 8.87 -4.82
N GLU A 149 -23.10 10.10 -5.31
CA GLU A 149 -22.35 10.61 -6.46
C GLU A 149 -20.86 10.71 -6.14
N ARG A 150 -20.03 10.27 -7.08
CA ARG A 150 -18.57 10.22 -6.96
C ARG A 150 -17.95 10.91 -8.16
N GLU A 151 -17.10 11.86 -7.88
CA GLU A 151 -16.36 12.56 -8.93
C GLU A 151 -15.32 11.64 -9.57
N PRO A 152 -15.24 11.61 -10.91
CA PRO A 152 -14.17 10.91 -11.60
C PRO A 152 -12.80 11.47 -11.20
N ARG A 153 -11.82 10.59 -11.00
CA ARG A 153 -10.44 10.95 -10.66
C ARG A 153 -9.49 10.53 -11.77
N GLU A 154 -8.51 11.37 -12.03
CA GLU A 154 -7.42 11.03 -12.93
C GLU A 154 -6.45 10.10 -12.22
N VAL A 155 -6.10 9.00 -12.90
CA VAL A 155 -5.06 8.06 -12.51
C VAL A 155 -4.24 7.71 -13.75
N THR A 156 -3.02 7.20 -13.55
CA THR A 156 -2.14 6.86 -14.66
C THR A 156 -1.83 5.37 -14.65
N ILE A 157 -2.04 4.71 -15.77
CA ILE A 157 -1.58 3.35 -16.02
C ILE A 157 -0.23 3.45 -16.74
N HIS A 158 0.83 3.11 -16.02
CA HIS A 158 2.21 3.19 -16.55
C HIS A 158 2.54 2.01 -17.45
N GLU A 159 2.03 0.82 -17.07
CA GLU A 159 2.21 -0.43 -17.82
C GLU A 159 0.94 -1.27 -17.72
N LEU A 160 0.57 -1.90 -18.82
CA LEU A 160 -0.56 -2.83 -18.90
C LEU A 160 -0.17 -3.97 -19.83
N GLU A 161 0.14 -5.12 -19.25
CA GLU A 161 0.62 -6.31 -19.96
C GLU A 161 -0.45 -7.42 -19.92
N LEU A 162 -0.75 -8.00 -21.08
CA LEU A 162 -1.58 -9.20 -21.17
C LEU A 162 -0.71 -10.43 -20.90
N LEU A 163 -0.91 -11.07 -19.74
CA LEU A 163 -0.15 -12.25 -19.33
C LEU A 163 -0.74 -13.55 -19.89
N ASP A 164 -2.08 -13.62 -19.97
CA ASP A 164 -2.80 -14.80 -20.45
C ASP A 164 -4.21 -14.42 -20.90
N LEU A 165 -4.77 -15.18 -21.83
CA LEU A 165 -6.05 -14.93 -22.49
C LEU A 165 -6.79 -16.22 -22.80
N GLN A 166 -8.02 -16.32 -22.32
CA GLN A 166 -8.95 -17.38 -22.74
C GLN A 166 -10.31 -16.74 -23.06
N LEU A 167 -10.70 -16.78 -24.32
CA LEU A 167 -11.97 -16.18 -24.77
C LEU A 167 -13.11 -17.19 -24.95
N GLN A 168 -12.79 -18.49 -24.90
CA GLN A 168 -13.77 -19.56 -25.10
C GLN A 168 -13.86 -20.46 -23.86
N GLY A 169 -14.95 -21.25 -23.78
CA GLY A 169 -15.22 -22.14 -22.67
C GLY A 169 -16.18 -21.52 -21.64
N GLU A 170 -16.34 -22.17 -20.50
CA GLU A 170 -17.31 -21.79 -19.47
C GLU A 170 -16.89 -20.56 -18.65
N ALA A 171 -15.62 -20.24 -18.67
CA ALA A 171 -15.06 -19.15 -17.86
C ALA A 171 -14.01 -18.34 -18.65
N PRO A 172 -14.43 -17.54 -19.66
CA PRO A 172 -13.51 -16.67 -20.39
C PRO A 172 -12.84 -15.67 -19.44
N PHE A 173 -11.55 -15.39 -19.66
CA PHE A 173 -10.81 -14.47 -18.79
C PHE A 173 -9.66 -13.75 -19.50
N LEU A 174 -9.24 -12.62 -18.91
CA LEU A 174 -7.98 -11.92 -19.15
C LEU A 174 -7.13 -12.00 -17.88
N ARG A 175 -5.85 -12.34 -18.00
CA ARG A 175 -4.88 -12.15 -16.93
C ARG A 175 -3.94 -11.03 -17.28
N LEU A 176 -3.87 -10.02 -16.42
CA LEU A 176 -3.17 -8.77 -16.67
C LEU A 176 -2.13 -8.50 -15.59
N ARG A 177 -1.02 -7.87 -15.97
CA ARG A 177 -0.12 -7.15 -15.05
C ARG A 177 -0.30 -5.66 -15.29
N VAL A 178 -0.47 -4.91 -14.20
CA VAL A 178 -0.79 -3.47 -14.24
C VAL A 178 0.16 -2.73 -13.31
N THR A 179 0.95 -1.80 -13.83
CA THR A 179 1.69 -0.81 -13.02
C THR A 179 0.97 0.53 -13.12
N CYS A 180 0.58 1.11 -11.98
CA CYS A 180 -0.29 2.27 -11.96
C CYS A 180 0.03 3.22 -10.80
N SER A 181 -0.40 4.47 -10.96
CA SER A 181 -0.31 5.51 -9.93
C SER A 181 -1.18 5.21 -8.71
N LYS A 182 -0.93 5.91 -7.60
CA LYS A 182 -1.79 5.86 -6.41
C LYS A 182 -3.25 6.16 -6.76
N GLY A 183 -4.15 5.55 -6.02
CA GLY A 183 -5.59 5.81 -6.14
C GLY A 183 -6.29 5.06 -7.28
N THR A 184 -5.56 4.28 -8.07
CA THR A 184 -6.14 3.42 -9.11
C THR A 184 -6.88 2.25 -8.49
N TYR A 185 -8.13 2.04 -8.92
CA TYR A 185 -8.97 0.90 -8.57
C TYR A 185 -8.88 -0.15 -9.67
N ILE A 186 -8.19 -1.26 -9.39
CA ILE A 186 -8.02 -2.34 -10.38
C ILE A 186 -9.35 -3.02 -10.70
N ARG A 187 -10.30 -3.08 -9.74
CA ARG A 187 -11.67 -3.56 -9.97
C ARG A 187 -12.37 -2.72 -11.04
N THR A 188 -12.32 -1.40 -10.92
CA THR A 188 -12.89 -0.49 -11.92
C THR A 188 -12.18 -0.63 -13.26
N LEU A 189 -10.85 -0.73 -13.28
CA LEU A 189 -10.08 -0.94 -14.52
C LEU A 189 -10.51 -2.23 -15.24
N GLY A 190 -10.62 -3.34 -14.50
CA GLY A 190 -11.05 -4.63 -15.09
C GLY A 190 -12.48 -4.59 -15.60
N GLU A 191 -13.40 -3.94 -14.89
CA GLU A 191 -14.78 -3.75 -15.33
C GLU A 191 -14.85 -2.87 -16.60
N ASP A 192 -14.13 -1.74 -16.62
CA ASP A 192 -14.10 -0.79 -17.75
C ASP A 192 -13.50 -1.44 -19.01
N ILE A 193 -12.41 -2.23 -18.88
CA ILE A 193 -11.84 -3.00 -19.98
C ILE A 193 -12.86 -4.01 -20.54
N ALA A 194 -13.51 -4.76 -19.66
CA ALA A 194 -14.51 -5.77 -20.09
C ALA A 194 -15.76 -5.12 -20.69
N GLU A 195 -16.16 -3.94 -20.24
CA GLU A 195 -17.24 -3.16 -20.83
C GLU A 195 -16.85 -2.63 -22.23
N ALA A 196 -15.61 -2.14 -22.40
CA ALA A 196 -15.09 -1.72 -23.72
C ALA A 196 -15.02 -2.89 -24.71
N LEU A 197 -14.84 -4.13 -24.23
CA LEU A 197 -14.92 -5.36 -25.04
C LEU A 197 -16.38 -5.76 -25.35
N GLY A 198 -17.39 -5.08 -24.78
CA GLY A 198 -18.81 -5.28 -24.99
C GLY A 198 -19.44 -6.45 -24.20
N CYS A 199 -18.68 -7.17 -23.39
CA CYS A 199 -19.15 -8.34 -22.67
C CYS A 199 -19.34 -8.12 -21.17
N GLY A 200 -18.77 -7.05 -20.59
CA GLY A 200 -18.70 -6.87 -19.14
C GLY A 200 -17.79 -7.90 -18.46
N GLY A 201 -17.45 -7.65 -17.21
CA GLY A 201 -16.58 -8.55 -16.44
C GLY A 201 -16.40 -8.10 -15.00
N HIS A 202 -15.69 -8.93 -14.21
CA HIS A 202 -15.33 -8.65 -12.83
C HIS A 202 -14.02 -9.33 -12.46
N LEU A 203 -13.34 -8.86 -11.42
CA LEU A 203 -12.12 -9.50 -10.93
C LEU A 203 -12.43 -10.78 -10.16
N VAL A 204 -11.72 -11.87 -10.50
CA VAL A 204 -11.75 -13.12 -9.74
C VAL A 204 -10.45 -13.36 -8.96
N ALA A 205 -9.38 -12.63 -9.29
CA ALA A 205 -8.13 -12.65 -8.55
C ALA A 205 -7.46 -11.27 -8.63
N LEU A 206 -6.84 -10.85 -7.53
CA LEU A 206 -6.04 -9.63 -7.45
C LEU A 206 -4.87 -9.84 -6.51
N ARG A 207 -3.65 -9.61 -6.99
CA ARG A 207 -2.43 -9.70 -6.20
C ARG A 207 -1.58 -8.47 -6.40
N ARG A 208 -1.25 -7.75 -5.33
CA ARG A 208 -0.25 -6.68 -5.40
C ARG A 208 1.14 -7.29 -5.33
N VAL A 209 1.89 -7.23 -6.43
CA VAL A 209 3.24 -7.81 -6.53
C VAL A 209 4.34 -6.83 -6.14
N ALA A 210 4.06 -5.52 -6.25
CA ALA A 210 4.98 -4.47 -5.80
C ALA A 210 4.26 -3.19 -5.36
N THR A 211 4.94 -2.40 -4.52
CA THR A 211 4.56 -1.03 -4.15
C THR A 211 5.82 -0.21 -3.90
N GLY A 212 6.11 0.78 -4.77
CA GLY A 212 7.39 1.47 -4.80
C GLY A 212 8.55 0.48 -4.94
N SER A 213 9.51 0.57 -4.06
CA SER A 213 10.69 -0.32 -4.03
C SER A 213 10.44 -1.68 -3.36
N PHE A 214 9.26 -1.94 -2.82
CA PHE A 214 8.94 -3.18 -2.11
C PHE A 214 8.28 -4.19 -3.03
N GLY A 215 8.91 -5.35 -3.21
CA GLY A 215 8.43 -6.45 -4.03
C GLY A 215 8.04 -7.68 -3.20
N GLN A 216 7.27 -8.58 -3.82
CA GLN A 216 6.77 -9.80 -3.16
C GLN A 216 7.89 -10.72 -2.63
N GLY A 217 9.08 -10.74 -3.26
CA GLY A 217 10.22 -11.58 -2.82
C GLY A 217 10.80 -11.18 -1.45
N GLN A 218 10.43 -10.01 -0.94
CA GLN A 218 10.86 -9.51 0.37
C GLN A 218 9.83 -9.74 1.48
N CYS A 219 8.67 -10.27 1.13
CA CYS A 219 7.54 -10.41 2.04
C CYS A 219 7.64 -11.69 2.90
N VAL A 220 7.04 -11.61 4.09
CA VAL A 220 6.76 -12.75 4.96
C VAL A 220 5.25 -12.96 5.07
N THR A 221 4.80 -14.21 5.10
CA THR A 221 3.39 -14.53 5.37
C THR A 221 3.08 -14.44 6.86
N LEU A 222 1.79 -14.33 7.22
CA LEU A 222 1.37 -14.38 8.64
C LEU A 222 1.78 -15.69 9.30
N ASP A 223 1.61 -16.82 8.61
CA ASP A 223 1.99 -18.14 9.12
C ASP A 223 3.52 -18.26 9.27
N GLY A 224 4.29 -17.72 8.31
CA GLY A 224 5.74 -17.65 8.40
C GLY A 224 6.21 -16.80 9.59
N LEU A 225 5.53 -15.68 9.87
CA LEU A 225 5.82 -14.86 11.05
C LEU A 225 5.42 -15.56 12.35
N GLU A 226 4.27 -16.24 12.37
CA GLU A 226 3.74 -16.96 13.54
C GLU A 226 4.62 -18.16 13.91
N SER A 227 5.21 -18.85 12.92
CA SER A 227 6.10 -20.00 13.13
C SER A 227 7.45 -19.64 13.75
N LEU A 228 7.85 -18.36 13.71
CA LEU A 228 9.06 -17.89 14.36
C LEU A 228 8.86 -17.73 15.86
N ASP A 229 9.91 -18.00 16.63
CA ASP A 229 9.96 -17.66 18.05
C ASP A 229 9.75 -16.15 18.24
N GLU A 230 9.16 -15.77 19.36
CA GLU A 230 8.83 -14.37 19.65
C GLU A 230 10.03 -13.43 19.56
N THR A 231 11.22 -13.89 19.96
CA THR A 231 12.48 -13.14 19.88
C THR A 231 13.00 -13.01 18.45
N ALA A 232 12.66 -13.93 17.56
CA ALA A 232 13.10 -13.92 16.17
C ALA A 232 12.18 -13.07 15.26
N ARG A 233 10.90 -12.86 15.62
CA ARG A 233 9.95 -12.10 14.79
C ARG A 233 10.42 -10.68 14.44
N PRO A 234 11.02 -9.91 15.35
CA PRO A 234 11.53 -8.56 15.02
C PRO A 234 12.60 -8.54 13.94
N THR A 235 13.37 -9.62 13.73
CA THR A 235 14.38 -9.70 12.67
C THR A 235 13.80 -9.66 11.27
N ARG A 236 12.47 -9.80 11.12
CA ARG A 236 11.75 -9.67 9.85
C ARG A 236 11.36 -8.23 9.53
N LEU A 237 11.62 -7.30 10.44
CA LEU A 237 11.36 -5.88 10.19
C LEU A 237 12.51 -5.28 9.38
N GLN A 238 12.14 -4.54 8.35
CA GLN A 238 13.07 -3.66 7.64
C GLN A 238 13.30 -2.40 8.49
N PRO A 239 14.49 -1.76 8.41
CA PRO A 239 14.74 -0.48 9.06
C PRO A 239 13.74 0.60 8.64
N VAL A 240 13.50 1.58 9.53
CA VAL A 240 12.59 2.72 9.25
C VAL A 240 13.01 3.48 7.99
N GLU A 241 14.31 3.57 7.75
CA GLU A 241 14.95 4.26 6.63
C GLU A 241 14.54 3.71 5.26
N THR A 242 14.06 2.48 5.18
CA THR A 242 13.60 1.88 3.91
C THR A 242 12.41 2.65 3.29
N LEU A 243 11.64 3.38 4.11
CA LEU A 243 10.58 4.27 3.65
C LEU A 243 11.11 5.56 3.00
N LEU A 244 12.39 5.84 3.20
CA LEU A 244 13.07 7.05 2.71
C LEU A 244 14.00 6.75 1.52
N ALA A 245 13.84 5.59 0.89
CA ALA A 245 14.59 5.24 -0.31
C ALA A 245 14.39 6.32 -1.39
N GLY A 246 15.49 6.85 -1.92
CA GLY A 246 15.46 7.96 -2.88
C GLY A 246 15.55 9.37 -2.27
N HIS A 247 15.47 9.52 -0.94
CA HIS A 247 15.76 10.81 -0.30
C HIS A 247 17.27 11.10 -0.32
N ALA A 248 17.63 12.36 -0.56
CA ALA A 248 19.01 12.81 -0.36
C ALA A 248 19.39 12.70 1.12
N ALA A 249 20.61 12.26 1.42
CA ALA A 249 21.05 12.10 2.79
C ALA A 249 21.84 13.33 3.27
N VAL A 250 21.49 13.87 4.44
CA VAL A 250 22.26 14.91 5.13
C VAL A 250 22.62 14.39 6.52
N THR A 251 23.91 14.49 6.88
CA THR A 251 24.40 14.10 8.20
C THR A 251 24.80 15.35 8.98
N LEU A 252 24.30 15.46 10.20
CA LEU A 252 24.58 16.57 11.11
C LEU A 252 25.49 16.11 12.27
N ASP A 253 26.36 16.99 12.74
CA ASP A 253 27.07 16.80 14.00
C ASP A 253 26.12 16.84 15.20
N ALA A 254 26.62 16.50 16.39
CA ALA A 254 25.79 16.37 17.59
C ALA A 254 25.05 17.69 17.97
N GLU A 255 25.72 18.83 17.82
CA GLU A 255 25.11 20.13 18.14
C GLU A 255 24.00 20.46 17.16
N ASN A 256 24.26 20.36 15.86
CA ASN A 256 23.28 20.63 14.81
C ASN A 256 22.13 19.61 14.81
N ALA A 257 22.39 18.34 15.15
CA ALA A 257 21.37 17.31 15.31
C ALA A 257 20.40 17.65 16.45
N GLY A 258 20.91 18.08 17.62
CA GLY A 258 20.07 18.52 18.75
C GLY A 258 19.18 19.71 18.41
N ARG A 259 19.73 20.72 17.72
CA ARG A 259 18.97 21.87 17.24
C ARG A 259 17.94 21.48 16.18
N PHE A 260 18.28 20.58 15.27
CA PHE A 260 17.37 20.06 14.25
C PHE A 260 16.18 19.33 14.89
N LEU A 261 16.43 18.46 15.87
CA LEU A 261 15.38 17.74 16.61
C LEU A 261 14.46 18.67 17.40
N SER A 262 14.94 19.87 17.76
CA SER A 262 14.11 20.94 18.36
C SER A 262 13.29 21.72 17.32
N GLY A 263 13.31 21.32 16.05
CA GLY A 263 12.56 21.97 14.97
C GLY A 263 13.24 23.19 14.35
N LEU A 264 14.51 23.45 14.72
CA LEU A 264 15.26 24.60 14.22
C LEU A 264 15.88 24.31 12.85
N ARG A 265 15.71 25.23 11.90
CA ARG A 265 16.38 25.19 10.60
C ARG A 265 17.90 25.21 10.75
N ARG A 266 18.60 24.54 9.85
CA ARG A 266 20.07 24.52 9.80
C ARG A 266 20.52 25.13 8.47
N ARG A 267 21.60 25.92 8.52
CA ARG A 267 22.22 26.48 7.31
C ARG A 267 23.44 25.64 6.92
N GLY A 268 23.63 25.46 5.63
CA GLY A 268 24.74 24.71 5.07
C GLY A 268 24.81 24.84 3.55
N SER A 269 25.74 24.12 2.95
CA SER A 269 25.98 24.15 1.49
C SER A 269 25.28 22.97 0.80
N TRP A 270 23.98 22.79 1.05
CA TRP A 270 23.17 21.75 0.42
C TRP A 270 22.45 22.32 -0.80
N PRO A 271 22.34 21.54 -1.91
CA PRO A 271 21.51 21.94 -3.04
C PRO A 271 20.01 21.88 -2.65
N ASP A 272 19.22 22.74 -3.28
CA ASP A 272 17.77 22.73 -3.10
C ASP A 272 17.19 21.36 -3.48
N THR A 273 16.43 20.76 -2.57
CA THR A 273 15.76 19.47 -2.78
C THR A 273 14.57 19.29 -1.82
N ASP A 274 13.49 18.68 -2.32
CA ASP A 274 12.25 18.53 -1.56
C ASP A 274 12.27 17.33 -0.60
N GLN A 275 13.17 16.36 -0.81
CA GLN A 275 13.18 15.11 -0.06
C GLN A 275 14.55 14.81 0.52
N VAL A 276 14.70 15.03 1.82
CA VAL A 276 15.94 14.78 2.55
C VAL A 276 15.68 13.87 3.75
N ALA A 277 16.50 12.82 3.89
CA ALA A 277 16.64 12.03 5.11
C ALA A 277 17.80 12.60 5.93
N VAL A 278 17.53 12.99 7.17
CA VAL A 278 18.52 13.64 8.04
C VAL A 278 19.01 12.66 9.10
N TYR A 279 20.33 12.57 9.23
CA TYR A 279 21.01 11.66 10.17
C TYR A 279 21.87 12.45 11.16
N GLY A 280 21.98 11.92 12.36
CA GLY A 280 23.06 12.27 13.30
C GLY A 280 24.34 11.52 12.95
N SER A 281 25.51 12.07 13.31
CA SER A 281 26.80 11.46 13.00
C SER A 281 27.28 10.45 14.04
N GLN A 282 26.99 10.68 15.33
CA GLN A 282 27.51 9.87 16.44
C GLN A 282 26.49 9.74 17.57
N PRO A 283 25.85 8.58 17.71
CA PRO A 283 25.81 7.47 16.75
C PRO A 283 25.08 7.86 15.46
N ARG A 284 25.37 7.17 14.34
CA ARG A 284 24.60 7.37 13.12
C ARG A 284 23.17 6.90 13.36
N ALA A 285 22.23 7.81 13.34
CA ALA A 285 20.82 7.54 13.56
C ALA A 285 19.96 8.44 12.68
N LEU A 286 18.83 7.91 12.17
CA LEU A 286 17.82 8.73 11.50
C LEU A 286 17.22 9.71 12.51
N LEU A 287 17.21 10.99 12.17
CA LEU A 287 16.57 12.06 12.96
C LEU A 287 15.18 12.41 12.41
N GLY A 288 14.96 12.23 11.12
CA GLY A 288 13.73 12.56 10.46
C GLY A 288 13.90 12.94 9.00
N THR A 289 12.90 13.64 8.45
CA THR A 289 12.94 14.19 7.10
C THR A 289 13.03 15.70 7.11
N ALA A 290 13.48 16.25 5.99
CA ALA A 290 13.58 17.68 5.73
C ALA A 290 13.39 17.98 4.24
N HIS A 291 13.39 19.25 3.90
CA HIS A 291 13.67 19.75 2.56
C HIS A 291 14.74 20.84 2.64
N VAL A 292 15.45 21.08 1.55
CA VAL A 292 16.44 22.16 1.45
C VAL A 292 15.91 23.24 0.53
N LYS A 293 15.95 24.47 0.98
CA LYS A 293 15.62 25.65 0.18
C LYS A 293 16.57 26.80 0.50
N ALA A 294 17.22 27.34 -0.51
CA ALA A 294 18.20 28.43 -0.41
C ALA A 294 19.29 28.16 0.66
N GLY A 295 19.84 26.93 0.69
CA GLY A 295 20.88 26.50 1.65
C GLY A 295 20.35 26.31 3.09
N GLU A 296 19.05 26.39 3.32
CA GLU A 296 18.44 26.08 4.61
C GLU A 296 17.83 24.68 4.61
N LEU A 297 18.26 23.83 5.55
CA LEU A 297 17.64 22.55 5.87
C LEU A 297 16.47 22.78 6.80
N ILE A 298 15.26 22.57 6.27
CA ILE A 298 13.99 22.88 6.95
C ILE A 298 13.37 21.57 7.45
N PRO A 299 13.19 21.37 8.77
CA PRO A 299 12.64 20.15 9.33
C PRO A 299 11.24 19.82 8.81
N GLY A 300 11.02 18.54 8.49
CA GLY A 300 9.72 17.95 8.16
C GLY A 300 9.17 17.09 9.30
N ARG A 301 9.17 15.77 9.13
CA ARG A 301 8.77 14.80 10.18
C ARG A 301 9.99 14.41 11.00
N LEU A 302 9.94 14.64 12.32
CA LEU A 302 11.03 14.37 13.25
C LEU A 302 10.73 13.14 14.12
N LEU A 303 11.76 12.35 14.39
CA LEU A 303 11.74 11.34 15.44
C LEU A 303 11.95 12.02 16.81
N SER A 304 11.33 11.47 17.85
CA SER A 304 11.66 11.88 19.22
C SER A 304 12.99 11.25 19.67
N PRO A 305 13.70 11.85 20.63
CA PRO A 305 14.90 11.25 21.22
C PRO A 305 14.67 9.82 21.74
N ILE A 306 13.49 9.55 22.31
CA ILE A 306 13.13 8.22 22.83
C ILE A 306 13.01 7.22 21.67
N GLU A 307 12.34 7.58 20.56
CA GLU A 307 12.24 6.70 19.38
C GLU A 307 13.62 6.41 18.78
N ILE A 308 14.49 7.41 18.70
CA ILE A 308 15.87 7.24 18.20
C ILE A 308 16.63 6.27 19.09
N GLN A 309 16.58 6.44 20.42
CA GLN A 309 17.24 5.55 21.36
C GLN A 309 16.71 4.11 21.21
N GLN A 310 15.40 3.91 21.18
CA GLN A 310 14.77 2.60 21.02
C GLN A 310 15.16 1.92 19.70
N ILE A 311 15.28 2.67 18.61
CA ILE A 311 15.74 2.14 17.32
C ILE A 311 17.19 1.68 17.43
N LEU A 312 18.07 2.47 18.04
CA LEU A 312 19.49 2.12 18.21
C LEU A 312 19.66 0.89 19.10
N GLU A 313 18.88 0.75 20.16
CA GLU A 313 18.91 -0.41 21.08
C GLU A 313 18.33 -1.69 20.43
N SER A 314 17.48 -1.55 19.42
CA SER A 314 16.86 -2.69 18.71
C SER A 314 17.67 -3.19 17.51
N GLN A 315 18.72 -2.47 17.10
CA GLN A 315 19.62 -2.92 16.05
C GLN A 315 20.56 -4.01 16.60
N PRO A 316 20.76 -5.13 15.87
CA PRO A 316 21.61 -6.24 16.32
C PRO A 316 23.09 -5.87 16.40
#